data_71374cb77a6d07811b018db053324e8c
#
_entry.id   71374cb77a6d07811b018db053324e8c
#
_cell.length_a   1.000
_cell.length_b   1.000
_cell.length_c   1.000
_cell.angle_alpha   90.00
_cell.angle_beta   90.00
_cell.angle_gamma   90.00
#
_symmetry.space_group_name_H-M   'P 1'
#
loop_
_entity.id
_entity.type
_entity.pdbx_description
1 polymer ?
#
loop_
_entity_poly.entity_id
_entity_poly.type
_entity_poly.pdbx_seq_one_letter_code
_entity_poly.pdbx_strand_id
1 'polypeptide(L)' 'MTEFHTEITERASRAVQSLESAKQSGDDYLASVREAELETLARLADEHGLRIPELVRFNAA' A
#
# COMPACT_ATOMS: atom_id res chain seq x y z
N MET A 1 6.66 -16.30 -10.06
CA MET A 1 6.55 -14.99 -9.42
C MET A 1 7.39 -13.98 -10.19
N THR A 2 6.82 -12.82 -10.46
CA THR A 2 7.49 -11.84 -11.29
C THR A 2 8.13 -10.74 -10.45
N GLU A 3 9.09 -10.04 -11.05
CA GLU A 3 9.69 -8.89 -10.40
C GLU A 3 8.65 -7.83 -10.07
N PHE A 4 7.66 -7.68 -10.94
CA PHE A 4 6.59 -6.72 -10.72
C PHE A 4 5.84 -7.03 -9.41
N HIS A 5 5.50 -8.30 -9.21
CA HIS A 5 4.82 -8.71 -7.99
C HIS A 5 5.68 -8.41 -6.76
N THR A 6 6.97 -8.71 -6.85
CA THR A 6 7.88 -8.45 -5.74
C THR A 6 7.99 -6.96 -5.46
N GLU A 7 8.10 -6.14 -6.48
CA GLU A 7 8.19 -4.69 -6.31
C GLU A 7 6.96 -4.12 -5.65
N ILE A 8 5.77 -4.53 -6.10
CA ILE A 8 4.54 -4.03 -5.53
C ILE A 8 4.45 -4.44 -4.05
N THR A 9 4.82 -5.68 -3.75
CA THR A 9 4.79 -6.16 -2.37
C THR A 9 5.71 -5.34 -1.49
N GLU A 10 6.92 -5.06 -1.96
CA GLU A 10 7.87 -4.29 -1.16
C GLU A 10 7.42 -2.85 -0.97
N ARG A 11 6.88 -2.25 -2.01
CA ARG A 11 6.35 -0.89 -1.89
C ARG A 11 5.20 -0.84 -0.91
N ALA A 12 4.31 -1.83 -0.97
CA ALA A 12 3.18 -1.88 -0.05
C ALA A 12 3.66 -2.00 1.39
N SER A 13 4.65 -2.85 1.63
CA SER A 13 5.18 -3.04 2.97
C SER A 13 5.75 -1.74 3.52
N ARG A 14 6.55 -1.05 2.72
CA ARG A 14 7.14 0.22 3.15
C ARG A 14 6.08 1.28 3.38
N ALA A 15 5.07 1.33 2.51
CA ALA A 15 4.02 2.32 2.65
C ALA A 15 3.20 2.08 3.90
N VAL A 16 2.93 0.81 4.23
CA VAL A 16 2.21 0.49 5.46
C VAL A 16 3.01 0.93 6.68
N GLN A 17 4.30 0.64 6.69
CA GLN A 17 5.15 1.03 7.81
C GLN A 17 5.20 2.55 7.95
N SER A 18 5.32 3.26 6.84
CA SER A 18 5.35 4.71 6.86
C SER A 18 4.03 5.28 7.34
N LEU A 19 2.91 4.67 6.92
CA LEU A 19 1.59 5.10 7.36
C LEU A 19 1.43 4.95 8.87
N GLU A 20 1.84 3.81 9.40
CA GLU A 20 1.72 3.58 10.83
C GLU A 20 2.59 4.53 11.62
N SER A 21 3.80 4.79 11.14
CA SER A 21 4.68 5.74 11.78
C SER A 21 4.10 7.15 11.76
N ALA A 22 3.52 7.54 10.63
CA ALA A 22 2.89 8.86 10.51
C ALA A 22 1.73 9.00 11.48
N LYS A 23 0.91 7.96 11.61
CA LYS A 23 -0.20 8.00 12.56
C LYS A 23 0.28 8.13 13.98
N GLN A 24 1.33 7.42 14.34
CA GLN A 24 1.86 7.47 15.70
C GLN A 24 2.43 8.83 16.02
N SER A 25 3.02 9.51 15.06
CA SER A 25 3.61 10.83 15.29
C SER A 25 2.60 11.97 15.06
N GLY A 26 1.38 11.64 14.67
CA GLY A 26 0.37 12.67 14.43
C GLY A 26 0.57 13.43 13.13
N ASP A 27 1.30 12.85 12.18
CA ASP A 27 1.57 13.49 10.90
C ASP A 27 0.44 13.16 9.94
N ASP A 28 -0.64 13.93 10.02
CA ASP A 28 -1.84 13.65 9.23
C ASP A 28 -1.60 13.81 7.73
N TYR A 29 -0.75 14.75 7.37
CA TYR A 29 -0.46 14.95 5.94
C TYR A 29 0.23 13.73 5.36
N LEU A 30 1.28 13.25 6.02
CA LEU A 30 2.01 12.09 5.54
C LEU A 30 1.13 10.86 5.55
N ALA A 31 0.29 10.70 6.59
CA ALA A 31 -0.64 9.59 6.65
C ALA A 31 -1.55 9.58 5.42
N SER A 32 -2.09 10.74 5.05
CA SER A 32 -2.95 10.83 3.87
C SER A 32 -2.21 10.46 2.60
N VAL A 33 -0.96 10.92 2.47
CA VAL A 33 -0.15 10.61 1.29
C VAL A 33 0.07 9.10 1.19
N ARG A 34 0.39 8.47 2.32
CA ARG A 34 0.66 7.02 2.29
C ARG A 34 -0.61 6.22 2.04
N GLU A 35 -1.74 6.67 2.55
CA GLU A 35 -3.01 6.00 2.25
C GLU A 35 -3.34 6.07 0.77
N ALA A 36 -3.13 7.22 0.14
CA ALA A 36 -3.36 7.36 -1.28
C ALA A 36 -2.43 6.45 -2.08
N GLU A 37 -1.19 6.35 -1.66
CA GLU A 37 -0.24 5.46 -2.31
C GLU A 37 -0.68 4.01 -2.20
N LEU A 38 -1.14 3.59 -1.02
CA LEU A 38 -1.60 2.23 -0.83
C LEU A 38 -2.84 1.92 -1.66
N GLU A 39 -3.75 2.88 -1.79
CA GLU A 39 -4.92 2.69 -2.65
C GLU A 39 -4.52 2.52 -4.11
N THR A 40 -3.52 3.29 -4.56
CA THR A 40 -3.04 3.16 -5.91
C THR A 40 -2.39 1.79 -6.13
N LEU A 41 -1.57 1.36 -5.18
CA LEU A 41 -0.94 0.04 -5.28
C LEU A 41 -1.97 -1.08 -5.26
N ALA A 42 -3.02 -0.93 -4.44
CA ALA A 42 -4.08 -1.93 -4.37
C ALA A 42 -4.79 -2.04 -5.71
N ARG A 43 -5.06 -0.91 -6.37
CA ARG A 43 -5.70 -0.93 -7.67
C ARG A 43 -4.81 -1.58 -8.70
N LEU A 44 -3.50 -1.26 -8.68
CA LEU A 44 -2.55 -1.88 -9.60
C LEU A 44 -2.52 -3.39 -9.41
N ALA A 45 -2.45 -3.84 -8.15
CA ALA A 45 -2.42 -5.26 -7.87
C ALA A 45 -3.69 -5.94 -8.39
N ASP A 46 -4.83 -5.31 -8.16
CA ASP A 46 -6.09 -5.87 -8.60
C ASP A 46 -6.16 -5.97 -10.12
N GLU A 47 -5.69 -4.93 -10.82
CA GLU A 47 -5.70 -4.93 -12.28
C GLU A 47 -4.82 -6.03 -12.86
N HIS A 48 -3.78 -6.41 -12.14
CA HIS A 48 -2.87 -7.45 -12.59
C HIS A 48 -3.15 -8.81 -11.96
N GLY A 49 -4.25 -8.92 -11.23
CA GLY A 49 -4.64 -10.18 -10.63
C GLY A 49 -3.72 -10.66 -9.54
N LEU A 50 -3.04 -9.73 -8.87
CA LEU A 50 -2.12 -10.07 -7.80
C LEU A 50 -2.83 -10.01 -6.45
N ARG A 51 -2.54 -11.00 -5.60
CA ARG A 51 -3.08 -11.02 -4.25
C ARG A 51 -1.94 -10.67 -3.29
N ILE A 52 -2.03 -9.48 -2.71
CA ILE A 52 -1.00 -8.97 -1.80
C ILE A 52 -1.71 -8.66 -0.48
N PRO A 53 -1.42 -9.42 0.58
CA PRO A 53 -2.16 -9.26 1.85
C PRO A 53 -2.13 -7.85 2.41
N GLU A 54 -1.00 -7.15 2.28
CA GLU A 54 -0.90 -5.79 2.80
C GLU A 54 -1.86 -4.82 2.14
N LEU A 55 -2.34 -5.16 0.94
CA LEU A 55 -3.19 -4.25 0.18
C LEU A 55 -4.66 -4.61 0.22
N VAL A 56 -5.01 -5.75 0.81
CA VAL A 56 -6.39 -6.24 0.76
C VAL A 56 -7.35 -5.22 1.37
N ARG A 57 -6.98 -4.61 2.49
CA ARG A 57 -7.87 -3.67 3.17
C ARG A 57 -8.03 -2.35 2.43
N PHE A 58 -7.15 -2.07 1.45
CA PHE A 58 -7.23 -0.85 0.64
C PHE A 58 -7.94 -1.10 -0.68
N ASN A 59 -8.32 -2.32 -0.93
CA ASN A 59 -9.05 -2.67 -2.13
C ASN A 59 -10.52 -2.42 -1.82
N ALA A 60 -11.03 -1.30 -2.28
CA ALA A 60 -12.40 -0.92 -1.98
C ALA A 60 -13.36 -1.97 -2.51
N ALA A 61 -14.14 -2.49 -1.63
CA ALA A 61 -15.12 -3.48 -2.01
C ALA A 61 -16.20 -2.86 -2.88
#